data_191616a09a5adbf5f254391848487aa7
#
_entry.id   191616a09a5adbf5f254391848487aa7
#
_cell.length_a   1.000
_cell.length_b   1.000
_cell.length_c   1.000
_cell.angle_alpha   90.00
_cell.angle_beta   90.00
_cell.angle_gamma   90.00
#
_symmetry.space_group_name_H-M   'P 1'
#
loop_
_entity.id
_entity.type
_entity.pdbx_description
1 polymer ?
#
loop_
_entity_poly.entity_id
_entity_poly.type
_entity_poly.pdbx_seq_one_letter_code
_entity_poly.pdbx_strand_id
1 'polypeptide(L)'
;SQSILYPTNPGSIYHMTKTLDQLLFAYYAKNDELRITDLHQGIVWGTNTPETELDERLINRFDYDGDYGTVLNRFLVQAAVGHPITVHGTGGQTRAFIHIQDMVRCIALAVDNPPAAGDRVKIFNQMTETHRVRDLAELICEISGASLELVPNPRQESAENDLYASNRTFLDLGLEPTTLSAGLLQEVEETARRYADRADLTKIPATSLWTENQAVGAPTRIVESA
;
A
#
# COMPACT_ATOMS: atom_id res chain seq x y z
N SER A 1 5.31 26.44 -11.87
CA SER A 1 4.77 25.55 -12.91
C SER A 1 4.90 24.12 -12.43
N GLN A 2 3.80 23.39 -12.40
CA GLN A 2 3.85 21.95 -12.14
C GLN A 2 4.26 21.26 -13.44
N SER A 3 5.26 20.39 -13.39
CA SER A 3 5.63 19.51 -14.50
C SER A 3 5.09 18.12 -14.24
N ILE A 4 4.60 17.46 -15.27
CA ILE A 4 4.22 16.05 -15.24
C ILE A 4 5.18 15.26 -16.12
N LEU A 5 5.46 14.03 -15.72
CA LEU A 5 6.24 13.10 -16.53
C LEU A 5 5.35 12.56 -17.66
N TYR A 6 5.75 12.80 -18.91
CA TYR A 6 5.04 12.26 -20.07
C TYR A 6 6.05 11.74 -21.11
N PRO A 7 5.91 10.53 -21.60
CA PRO A 7 4.98 9.49 -21.12
C PRO A 7 5.28 9.08 -19.67
N THR A 8 4.29 8.47 -19.01
CA THR A 8 4.48 7.91 -17.66
C THR A 8 5.59 6.86 -17.65
N ASN A 9 6.34 6.78 -16.54
CA ASN A 9 7.45 5.84 -16.41
C ASN A 9 7.22 4.88 -15.22
N PRO A 10 6.34 3.88 -15.36
CA PRO A 10 6.03 2.95 -14.29
C PRO A 10 7.23 2.06 -13.96
N GLY A 11 7.56 1.92 -12.66
CA GLY A 11 8.71 1.16 -12.16
C GLY A 11 8.51 -0.37 -12.16
N SER A 12 7.32 -0.88 -12.46
CA SER A 12 7.03 -2.32 -12.54
C SER A 12 5.83 -2.59 -13.43
N ILE A 13 5.64 -3.87 -13.81
CA ILE A 13 4.45 -4.30 -14.56
C ILE A 13 3.15 -4.00 -13.79
N TYR A 14 3.16 -4.13 -12.47
CA TYR A 14 2.04 -3.75 -11.62
C TYR A 14 1.68 -2.26 -11.76
N HIS A 15 2.66 -1.37 -11.66
CA HIS A 15 2.44 0.06 -11.85
C HIS A 15 2.02 0.41 -13.29
N MET A 16 2.53 -0.35 -14.28
CA MET A 16 2.10 -0.18 -15.66
C MET A 16 0.62 -0.52 -15.83
N THR A 17 0.13 -1.63 -15.28
CA THR A 17 -1.29 -1.98 -15.38
C THR A 17 -2.17 -0.92 -14.73
N LYS A 18 -1.77 -0.36 -13.57
CA LYS A 18 -2.51 0.74 -12.94
C LYS A 18 -2.53 2.02 -13.78
N THR A 19 -1.45 2.32 -14.48
CA THR A 19 -1.42 3.45 -15.43
C THR A 19 -2.35 3.20 -16.63
N LEU A 20 -2.39 1.97 -17.15
CA LEU A 20 -3.31 1.60 -18.23
C LEU A 20 -4.77 1.67 -17.79
N ASP A 21 -5.10 1.28 -16.56
CA ASP A 21 -6.45 1.43 -15.99
C ASP A 21 -6.90 2.90 -16.07
N GLN A 22 -6.05 3.86 -15.68
CA GLN A 22 -6.38 5.29 -15.75
C GLN A 22 -6.67 5.77 -17.18
N LEU A 23 -5.92 5.28 -18.17
CA LEU A 23 -6.17 5.61 -19.58
C LEU A 23 -7.50 5.02 -20.06
N LEU A 24 -7.81 3.78 -19.67
CA LEU A 24 -9.10 3.14 -19.97
C LEU A 24 -10.27 3.88 -19.33
N PHE A 25 -10.14 4.30 -18.06
CA PHE A 25 -11.17 5.08 -17.37
C PHE A 25 -11.43 6.39 -18.09
N ALA A 26 -10.37 7.11 -18.49
CA ALA A 26 -10.52 8.36 -19.23
C ALA A 26 -11.20 8.15 -20.60
N TYR A 27 -10.87 7.05 -21.30
CA TYR A 27 -11.48 6.68 -22.56
C TYR A 27 -12.99 6.42 -22.41
N TYR A 28 -13.38 5.54 -21.47
CA TYR A 28 -14.77 5.16 -21.29
C TYR A 28 -15.64 6.29 -20.71
N ALA A 29 -15.09 7.11 -19.81
CA ALA A 29 -15.80 8.29 -19.33
C ALA A 29 -16.12 9.27 -20.46
N LYS A 30 -15.17 9.44 -21.41
CA LYS A 30 -15.33 10.36 -22.54
C LYS A 30 -16.24 9.84 -23.66
N ASN A 31 -16.09 8.57 -24.05
CA ASN A 31 -16.71 8.04 -25.27
C ASN A 31 -18.02 7.29 -25.01
N ASP A 32 -18.16 6.71 -23.81
CA ASP A 32 -19.34 5.93 -23.44
C ASP A 32 -20.11 6.57 -22.27
N GLU A 33 -19.72 7.79 -21.87
CA GLU A 33 -20.34 8.56 -20.79
C GLU A 33 -20.44 7.80 -19.46
N LEU A 34 -19.52 6.82 -19.23
CA LEU A 34 -19.52 6.07 -18.00
C LEU A 34 -19.14 6.96 -16.81
N ARG A 35 -19.89 6.80 -15.73
CA ARG A 35 -19.67 7.49 -14.46
C ARG A 35 -18.59 6.78 -13.67
N ILE A 36 -17.36 7.24 -13.76
CA ILE A 36 -16.19 6.56 -13.18
C ILE A 36 -15.58 7.41 -12.08
N THR A 37 -15.43 6.81 -10.89
CA THR A 37 -14.61 7.33 -9.79
C THR A 37 -13.36 6.46 -9.66
N ASP A 38 -12.18 7.06 -9.79
CA ASP A 38 -10.88 6.43 -9.62
C ASP A 38 -10.36 6.72 -8.20
N LEU A 39 -10.14 5.66 -7.42
CA LEU A 39 -9.66 5.74 -6.04
C LEU A 39 -8.16 5.51 -5.99
N HIS A 40 -7.39 6.57 -5.77
CA HIS A 40 -5.95 6.49 -5.58
C HIS A 40 -5.66 6.03 -4.15
N GLN A 41 -5.58 4.72 -3.98
CA GLN A 41 -5.52 4.06 -2.68
C GLN A 41 -4.11 4.12 -2.08
N GLY A 42 -4.04 4.55 -0.81
CA GLY A 42 -2.88 4.38 0.05
C GLY A 42 -2.71 2.92 0.50
N ILE A 43 -1.65 2.65 1.24
CA ILE A 43 -1.38 1.33 1.82
C ILE A 43 -2.44 1.02 2.87
N VAL A 44 -3.22 -0.04 2.64
CA VAL A 44 -4.23 -0.49 3.61
C VAL A 44 -3.55 -1.23 4.76
N TRP A 45 -3.97 -0.92 5.99
CA TRP A 45 -3.53 -1.59 7.19
C TRP A 45 -4.72 -1.95 8.09
N GLY A 46 -4.47 -2.81 9.07
CA GLY A 46 -5.51 -3.28 9.97
C GLY A 46 -6.30 -4.46 9.42
N THR A 47 -6.99 -5.14 10.30
CA THR A 47 -7.78 -6.34 10.00
C THR A 47 -9.19 -6.26 10.58
N ASN A 48 -9.39 -5.35 11.53
CA ASN A 48 -10.62 -5.29 12.31
C ASN A 48 -11.57 -4.24 11.77
N THR A 49 -12.80 -4.68 11.53
CA THR A 49 -13.97 -3.84 11.27
C THR A 49 -15.10 -4.32 12.17
N PRO A 50 -16.15 -3.53 12.42
CA PRO A 50 -17.30 -4.01 13.18
C PRO A 50 -17.88 -5.32 12.64
N GLU A 51 -17.79 -5.55 11.32
CA GLU A 51 -18.27 -6.78 10.70
C GLU A 51 -17.35 -7.96 11.00
N THR A 52 -16.02 -7.77 11.01
CA THR A 52 -15.06 -8.84 11.32
C THR A 52 -15.07 -9.22 12.80
N GLU A 53 -15.54 -8.35 13.68
CA GLU A 53 -15.75 -8.65 15.10
C GLU A 53 -16.93 -9.61 15.34
N LEU A 54 -17.89 -9.65 14.41
CA LEU A 54 -19.06 -10.55 14.51
C LEU A 54 -18.66 -12.03 14.30
N ASP A 55 -17.67 -12.29 13.45
CA ASP A 55 -17.22 -13.64 13.14
C ASP A 55 -15.76 -13.63 12.68
N GLU A 56 -14.92 -14.39 13.38
CA GLU A 56 -13.49 -14.50 13.09
C GLU A 56 -13.19 -14.92 11.64
N ARG A 57 -14.10 -15.65 10.99
CA ARG A 57 -13.97 -16.07 9.60
C ARG A 57 -14.04 -14.91 8.60
N LEU A 58 -14.48 -13.74 9.02
CA LEU A 58 -14.56 -12.53 8.20
C LEU A 58 -13.26 -11.70 8.25
N ILE A 59 -12.31 -12.05 9.12
CA ILE A 59 -11.02 -11.37 9.24
C ILE A 59 -10.25 -11.53 7.93
N ASN A 60 -9.72 -10.43 7.42
CA ASN A 60 -8.90 -10.42 6.22
C ASN A 60 -7.62 -11.23 6.38
N ARG A 61 -7.12 -11.76 5.27
CA ARG A 61 -5.79 -12.36 5.24
C ARG A 61 -4.73 -11.33 5.65
N PHE A 62 -3.90 -11.71 6.61
CA PHE A 62 -2.81 -10.89 7.09
C PHE A 62 -1.55 -11.17 6.26
N ASP A 63 -1.40 -10.47 5.14
CA ASP A 63 -0.27 -10.67 4.24
C ASP A 63 1.00 -10.03 4.79
N TYR A 64 2.08 -10.82 4.85
CA TYR A 64 3.37 -10.42 5.42
C TYR A 64 4.57 -10.78 4.54
N ASP A 65 4.34 -11.50 3.44
CA ASP A 65 5.39 -11.89 2.50
C ASP A 65 5.95 -10.74 1.67
N GLY A 66 6.97 -11.02 0.86
CA GLY A 66 7.62 -10.02 0.02
C GLY A 66 6.77 -9.49 -1.14
N ASP A 67 5.76 -10.25 -1.58
CA ASP A 67 4.97 -9.94 -2.77
C ASP A 67 3.65 -9.23 -2.45
N TYR A 68 2.89 -9.73 -1.47
CA TYR A 68 1.56 -9.22 -1.11
C TYR A 68 1.54 -8.47 0.21
N GLY A 69 2.54 -8.69 1.08
CA GLY A 69 2.62 -8.05 2.38
C GLY A 69 2.84 -6.55 2.27
N THR A 70 1.95 -5.77 2.90
CA THR A 70 2.17 -4.33 3.05
C THR A 70 3.14 -4.05 4.19
N VAL A 71 3.84 -2.92 4.13
CA VAL A 71 4.96 -2.63 5.05
C VAL A 71 4.54 -2.71 6.52
N LEU A 72 3.40 -2.12 6.89
CA LEU A 72 2.95 -2.10 8.29
C LEU A 72 2.51 -3.49 8.78
N ASN A 73 1.76 -4.21 7.95
CA ASN A 73 1.35 -5.58 8.28
C ASN A 73 2.55 -6.52 8.42
N ARG A 74 3.56 -6.36 7.55
CA ARG A 74 4.82 -7.10 7.67
C ARG A 74 5.53 -6.83 8.99
N PHE A 75 5.64 -5.58 9.40
CA PHE A 75 6.28 -5.21 10.66
C PHE A 75 5.56 -5.84 11.86
N LEU A 76 4.22 -5.80 11.86
CA LEU A 76 3.41 -6.37 12.93
C LEU A 76 3.56 -7.90 13.02
N VAL A 77 3.59 -8.60 11.88
CA VAL A 77 3.86 -10.04 11.88
C VAL A 77 5.29 -10.35 12.30
N GLN A 78 6.29 -9.60 11.82
CA GLN A 78 7.67 -9.76 12.26
C GLN A 78 7.80 -9.63 13.78
N ALA A 79 7.19 -8.59 14.36
CA ALA A 79 7.14 -8.40 15.80
C ALA A 79 6.48 -9.59 16.51
N ALA A 80 5.34 -10.06 16.02
CA ALA A 80 4.57 -11.15 16.63
C ALA A 80 5.30 -12.49 16.65
N VAL A 81 6.15 -12.76 15.64
CA VAL A 81 6.93 -14.01 15.55
C VAL A 81 8.35 -13.87 16.12
N GLY A 82 8.70 -12.73 16.74
CA GLY A 82 10.02 -12.50 17.32
C GLY A 82 11.13 -12.28 16.29
N HIS A 83 10.77 -11.92 15.06
CA HIS A 83 11.74 -11.56 14.01
C HIS A 83 12.09 -10.07 14.11
N PRO A 84 13.34 -9.64 13.82
CA PRO A 84 13.65 -8.23 13.72
C PRO A 84 12.76 -7.51 12.69
N ILE A 85 12.40 -6.26 12.97
CA ILE A 85 11.69 -5.40 12.02
C ILE A 85 12.66 -5.03 10.89
N THR A 86 12.42 -5.53 9.68
CA THR A 86 13.32 -5.31 8.55
C THR A 86 12.87 -4.12 7.71
N VAL A 87 13.70 -3.08 7.67
CA VAL A 87 13.47 -1.86 6.89
C VAL A 87 14.36 -1.87 5.64
N HIS A 88 13.75 -1.70 4.48
CA HIS A 88 14.46 -1.67 3.21
C HIS A 88 15.19 -0.34 3.00
N GLY A 89 16.49 -0.39 2.77
CA GLY A 89 17.35 0.80 2.60
C GLY A 89 17.39 1.62 3.88
N THR A 90 17.29 2.95 3.76
CA THR A 90 17.30 3.88 4.90
C THR A 90 15.94 3.98 5.60
N GLY A 91 14.85 3.53 4.96
CA GLY A 91 13.48 3.74 5.43
C GLY A 91 12.98 5.18 5.27
N GLY A 92 13.70 6.03 4.52
CA GLY A 92 13.34 7.45 4.32
C GLY A 92 12.15 7.66 3.38
N GLN A 93 11.64 6.58 2.75
CA GLN A 93 10.49 6.68 1.85
C GLN A 93 9.21 7.01 2.64
N THR A 94 8.51 8.05 2.20
CA THR A 94 7.18 8.41 2.69
C THR A 94 6.11 7.64 1.92
N ARG A 95 5.13 7.09 2.64
CA ARG A 95 3.98 6.35 2.08
C ARG A 95 2.68 6.89 2.68
N ALA A 96 1.62 6.79 1.89
CA ALA A 96 0.26 7.09 2.34
C ALA A 96 -0.39 5.82 2.89
N PHE A 97 -1.13 5.97 3.98
CA PHE A 97 -1.78 4.86 4.69
C PHE A 97 -3.27 5.12 4.87
N ILE A 98 -4.03 4.04 4.97
CA ILE A 98 -5.45 4.07 5.29
C ILE A 98 -5.84 2.82 6.07
N HIS A 99 -6.61 2.99 7.15
CA HIS A 99 -7.19 1.86 7.88
C HIS A 99 -8.25 1.15 7.03
N ILE A 100 -8.36 -0.18 7.16
CA ILE A 100 -9.29 -0.97 6.35
C ILE A 100 -10.74 -0.49 6.46
N GLN A 101 -11.19 -0.10 7.65
CA GLN A 101 -12.54 0.46 7.85
C GLN A 101 -12.75 1.75 7.06
N ASP A 102 -11.76 2.63 7.04
CA ASP A 102 -11.85 3.89 6.28
C ASP A 102 -11.78 3.63 4.77
N MET A 103 -11.03 2.61 4.35
CA MET A 103 -11.03 2.18 2.95
C MET A 103 -12.44 1.79 2.50
N VAL A 104 -13.16 1.00 3.31
CA VAL A 104 -14.56 0.62 3.04
C VAL A 104 -15.48 1.84 3.03
N ARG A 105 -15.34 2.74 4.01
CA ARG A 105 -16.12 4.00 4.07
C ARG A 105 -15.89 4.88 2.84
N CYS A 106 -14.64 5.00 2.38
CA CYS A 106 -14.30 5.75 1.17
C CYS A 106 -15.00 5.17 -0.07
N ILE A 107 -15.08 3.84 -0.20
CA ILE A 107 -15.80 3.20 -1.30
C ILE A 107 -17.28 3.55 -1.24
N ALA A 108 -17.92 3.44 -0.08
CA ALA A 108 -19.32 3.81 0.11
C ALA A 108 -19.58 5.28 -0.26
N LEU A 109 -18.75 6.22 0.27
CA LEU A 109 -18.84 7.64 -0.05
C LEU A 109 -18.64 7.91 -1.56
N ALA A 110 -17.77 7.19 -2.23
CA ALA A 110 -17.54 7.34 -3.66
C ALA A 110 -18.75 6.85 -4.48
N VAL A 111 -19.38 5.75 -4.07
CA VAL A 111 -20.61 5.22 -4.69
C VAL A 111 -21.78 6.19 -4.53
N ASP A 112 -21.92 6.79 -3.35
CA ASP A 112 -23.00 7.76 -3.06
C ASP A 112 -22.78 9.11 -3.75
N ASN A 113 -21.54 9.41 -4.17
CA ASN A 113 -21.17 10.68 -4.79
C ASN A 113 -20.48 10.49 -6.16
N PRO A 114 -21.12 9.80 -7.12
CA PRO A 114 -20.52 9.57 -8.44
C PRO A 114 -20.45 10.86 -9.26
N PRO A 115 -19.60 10.93 -10.32
CA PRO A 115 -19.68 12.02 -11.29
C PRO A 115 -20.98 11.96 -12.08
N ALA A 116 -21.35 13.05 -12.74
CA ALA A 116 -22.48 13.03 -13.70
C ALA A 116 -22.07 12.27 -14.98
N ALA A 117 -23.07 11.86 -15.78
CA ALA A 117 -22.82 11.28 -17.09
C ALA A 117 -22.14 12.34 -18.00
N GLY A 118 -21.11 11.95 -18.72
CA GLY A 118 -20.32 12.86 -19.55
C GLY A 118 -19.25 13.67 -18.81
N ASP A 119 -19.21 13.62 -17.47
CA ASP A 119 -18.12 14.22 -16.70
C ASP A 119 -16.80 13.46 -16.91
N ARG A 120 -15.70 14.14 -16.60
CA ARG A 120 -14.39 13.49 -16.51
C ARG A 120 -14.36 12.52 -15.34
N VAL A 121 -13.43 11.56 -15.41
CA VAL A 121 -13.15 10.66 -14.26
C VAL A 121 -12.93 11.48 -12.99
N LYS A 122 -13.66 11.13 -11.94
CA LYS A 122 -13.53 11.73 -10.62
C LYS A 122 -12.41 11.02 -9.87
N ILE A 123 -11.38 11.75 -9.43
CA ILE A 123 -10.21 11.17 -8.77
C ILE A 123 -10.23 11.54 -7.30
N PHE A 124 -10.15 10.55 -6.43
CA PHE A 124 -10.08 10.71 -4.99
C PHE A 124 -8.84 10.04 -4.40
N ASN A 125 -8.08 10.77 -3.58
CA ASN A 125 -6.99 10.18 -2.81
C ASN A 125 -7.57 9.44 -1.60
N GLN A 126 -7.61 8.12 -1.68
CA GLN A 126 -8.10 7.22 -0.65
C GLN A 126 -6.98 6.92 0.36
N MET A 127 -6.74 7.85 1.26
CA MET A 127 -5.71 7.79 2.30
C MET A 127 -6.12 8.63 3.51
N THR A 128 -5.54 8.37 4.67
CA THR A 128 -5.80 9.16 5.90
C THR A 128 -4.58 9.89 6.39
N GLU A 129 -3.39 9.33 6.23
CA GLU A 129 -2.14 9.92 6.74
C GLU A 129 -0.93 9.46 5.93
N THR A 130 0.19 10.16 6.10
CA THR A 130 1.48 9.79 5.49
C THR A 130 2.54 9.62 6.56
N HIS A 131 3.36 8.57 6.44
CA HIS A 131 4.46 8.28 7.34
C HIS A 131 5.72 7.88 6.59
N ARG A 132 6.88 8.17 7.15
CA ARG A 132 8.12 7.53 6.73
C ARG A 132 8.15 6.09 7.21
N VAL A 133 8.65 5.20 6.38
CA VAL A 133 8.74 3.76 6.70
C VAL A 133 9.55 3.52 7.98
N ARG A 134 10.63 4.29 8.16
CA ARG A 134 11.47 4.19 9.36
C ARG A 134 10.72 4.58 10.63
N ASP A 135 9.97 5.68 10.61
CA ASP A 135 9.22 6.15 11.79
C ASP A 135 8.20 5.11 12.24
N LEU A 136 7.55 4.43 11.27
CA LEU A 136 6.64 3.33 11.57
C LEU A 136 7.36 2.12 12.16
N ALA A 137 8.54 1.77 11.66
CA ALA A 137 9.32 0.67 12.19
C ALA A 137 9.75 0.95 13.64
N GLU A 138 10.21 2.17 13.93
CA GLU A 138 10.57 2.62 15.27
C GLU A 138 9.36 2.57 16.22
N LEU A 139 8.18 3.02 15.77
CA LEU A 139 6.94 2.93 16.55
C LEU A 139 6.57 1.47 16.89
N ILE A 140 6.68 0.55 15.92
CA ILE A 140 6.42 -0.88 16.17
C ILE A 140 7.45 -1.46 17.13
N CYS A 141 8.72 -1.09 17.02
CA CYS A 141 9.75 -1.51 17.99
C CYS A 141 9.43 -1.04 19.41
N GLU A 142 8.98 0.21 19.58
CA GLU A 142 8.59 0.74 20.89
C GLU A 142 7.41 -0.03 21.51
N ILE A 143 6.41 -0.38 20.71
CA ILE A 143 5.21 -1.09 21.18
C ILE A 143 5.53 -2.57 21.49
N SER A 144 6.29 -3.23 20.62
CA SER A 144 6.48 -4.69 20.66
C SER A 144 7.74 -5.14 21.41
N GLY A 145 8.71 -4.24 21.59
CA GLY A 145 10.05 -4.58 22.08
C GLY A 145 10.94 -5.27 21.02
N ALA A 146 10.51 -5.35 19.76
CA ALA A 146 11.31 -5.94 18.68
C ALA A 146 12.52 -5.07 18.35
N SER A 147 13.59 -5.67 17.81
CA SER A 147 14.75 -4.95 17.28
C SER A 147 14.51 -4.50 15.84
N LEU A 148 15.19 -3.44 15.40
CA LEU A 148 15.17 -2.95 14.04
C LEU A 148 16.43 -3.35 13.28
N GLU A 149 16.26 -3.79 12.04
CA GLU A 149 17.37 -4.11 11.13
C GLU A 149 17.17 -3.43 9.78
N LEU A 150 18.21 -2.74 9.29
CA LEU A 150 18.23 -2.18 7.94
C LEU A 150 18.75 -3.23 6.96
N VAL A 151 17.97 -3.53 5.94
CA VAL A 151 18.34 -4.51 4.90
C VAL A 151 18.45 -3.85 3.52
N PRO A 152 19.20 -4.41 2.57
CA PRO A 152 19.25 -3.87 1.22
C PRO A 152 17.85 -3.72 0.62
N ASN A 153 17.59 -2.58 -0.06
CA ASN A 153 16.30 -2.39 -0.72
C ASN A 153 16.25 -3.25 -2.01
N PRO A 154 15.36 -4.23 -2.11
CA PRO A 154 15.22 -5.05 -3.32
C PRO A 154 14.58 -4.26 -4.48
N ARG A 155 14.04 -3.08 -4.21
CA ARG A 155 13.43 -2.20 -5.21
C ARG A 155 14.40 -1.08 -5.55
N GLN A 156 14.52 -0.76 -6.83
CA GLN A 156 15.32 0.37 -7.30
C GLN A 156 14.53 1.69 -7.16
N GLU A 157 14.28 2.09 -5.92
CA GLU A 157 13.63 3.37 -5.60
C GLU A 157 14.63 4.33 -4.97
N SER A 158 14.32 5.63 -5.01
CA SER A 158 15.10 6.64 -4.29
C SER A 158 15.12 6.33 -2.80
N ALA A 159 16.26 6.54 -2.15
CA ALA A 159 16.43 6.30 -0.72
C ALA A 159 15.47 7.14 0.13
N GLU A 160 15.13 8.32 -0.37
CA GLU A 160 14.18 9.24 0.24
C GLU A 160 13.23 9.78 -0.82
N ASN A 161 11.98 9.97 -0.45
CA ASN A 161 11.00 10.72 -1.21
C ASN A 161 10.02 11.39 -0.26
N ASP A 162 9.56 12.56 -0.64
CA ASP A 162 8.45 13.23 0.02
C ASP A 162 7.18 13.00 -0.76
N LEU A 163 6.13 12.56 -0.08
CA LEU A 163 4.79 12.39 -0.64
C LEU A 163 3.86 13.42 -0.03
N TYR A 164 3.40 14.35 -0.85
CA TYR A 164 2.37 15.32 -0.49
C TYR A 164 1.07 14.93 -1.18
N ALA A 165 0.16 14.33 -0.43
CA ALA A 165 -1.16 13.97 -0.90
C ALA A 165 -2.23 14.51 0.06
N SER A 166 -3.39 14.88 -0.46
CA SER A 166 -4.51 15.39 0.32
C SER A 166 -5.73 14.51 0.09
N ASN A 167 -6.41 14.16 1.18
CA ASN A 167 -7.68 13.45 1.18
C ASN A 167 -8.87 14.39 1.41
N ARG A 168 -8.69 15.70 1.20
CA ARG A 168 -9.65 16.75 1.51
C ARG A 168 -11.05 16.42 0.97
N THR A 169 -11.13 15.85 -0.22
CA THR A 169 -12.40 15.48 -0.84
C THR A 169 -13.20 14.50 0.01
N PHE A 170 -12.56 13.47 0.57
CA PHE A 170 -13.25 12.54 1.47
C PHE A 170 -13.62 13.17 2.81
N LEU A 171 -12.76 14.04 3.35
CA LEU A 171 -13.08 14.78 4.58
C LEU A 171 -14.33 15.68 4.37
N ASP A 172 -14.41 16.36 3.23
CA ASP A 172 -15.54 17.21 2.89
C ASP A 172 -16.83 16.39 2.64
N LEU A 173 -16.70 15.10 2.28
CA LEU A 173 -17.81 14.14 2.20
C LEU A 173 -18.17 13.49 3.54
N GLY A 174 -17.51 13.85 4.62
CA GLY A 174 -17.79 13.35 5.97
C GLY A 174 -16.98 12.14 6.43
N LEU A 175 -15.86 11.83 5.78
CA LEU A 175 -14.95 10.82 6.30
C LEU A 175 -14.35 11.31 7.63
N GLU A 176 -14.51 10.52 8.68
CA GLU A 176 -13.81 10.67 9.95
C GLU A 176 -12.61 9.71 9.97
N PRO A 177 -11.38 10.21 9.83
CA PRO A 177 -10.20 9.37 9.65
C PRO A 177 -9.82 8.57 10.90
N THR A 178 -9.54 7.30 10.69
CA THR A 178 -8.86 6.45 11.65
C THR A 178 -7.35 6.59 11.44
N THR A 179 -6.63 7.10 12.43
CA THR A 179 -5.18 7.31 12.36
C THR A 179 -4.41 6.22 13.10
N LEU A 180 -3.12 6.11 12.79
CA LEU A 180 -2.17 5.20 13.45
C LEU A 180 -1.93 5.62 14.91
N SER A 181 -2.98 5.53 15.74
CA SER A 181 -2.84 5.71 17.18
C SER A 181 -2.31 4.43 17.83
N ALA A 182 -1.62 4.57 18.96
CA ALA A 182 -1.03 3.44 19.68
C ALA A 182 -2.06 2.33 20.00
N GLY A 183 -3.30 2.67 20.35
CA GLY A 183 -4.34 1.68 20.70
C GLY A 183 -4.73 0.79 19.52
N LEU A 184 -4.90 1.35 18.34
CA LEU A 184 -5.27 0.57 17.14
C LEU A 184 -4.14 -0.33 16.65
N LEU A 185 -2.89 0.13 16.76
CA LEU A 185 -1.74 -0.72 16.43
C LEU A 185 -1.63 -1.91 17.39
N GLN A 186 -1.99 -1.76 18.66
CA GLN A 186 -2.03 -2.86 19.62
C GLN A 186 -3.06 -3.91 19.23
N GLU A 187 -4.26 -3.55 18.79
CA GLU A 187 -5.27 -4.50 18.30
C GLU A 187 -4.76 -5.33 17.13
N VAL A 188 -4.09 -4.68 16.16
CA VAL A 188 -3.52 -5.38 15.01
C VAL A 188 -2.34 -6.27 15.43
N GLU A 189 -1.52 -5.83 16.37
CA GLU A 189 -0.45 -6.65 16.97
C GLU A 189 -1.01 -7.88 17.69
N GLU A 190 -2.07 -7.74 18.48
CA GLU A 190 -2.74 -8.86 19.15
C GLU A 190 -3.29 -9.87 18.14
N THR A 191 -3.87 -9.39 17.02
CA THR A 191 -4.31 -10.26 15.93
C THR A 191 -3.13 -11.00 15.29
N ALA A 192 -2.02 -10.32 15.03
CA ALA A 192 -0.82 -10.95 14.49
C ALA A 192 -0.26 -12.00 15.44
N ARG A 193 -0.23 -11.74 16.74
CA ARG A 193 0.21 -12.70 17.78
C ARG A 193 -0.70 -13.92 17.86
N ARG A 194 -2.01 -13.75 17.75
CA ARG A 194 -2.99 -14.84 17.79
C ARG A 194 -2.76 -15.87 16.68
N TYR A 195 -2.26 -15.44 15.54
CA TYR A 195 -2.01 -16.27 14.36
C TYR A 195 -0.53 -16.46 14.04
N ALA A 196 0.37 -16.14 14.97
CA ALA A 196 1.81 -16.23 14.77
C ALA A 196 2.29 -17.64 14.40
N ASP A 197 1.62 -18.68 14.93
CA ASP A 197 1.89 -20.07 14.62
C ASP A 197 1.62 -20.47 13.17
N ARG A 198 0.85 -19.68 12.44
CA ARG A 198 0.54 -19.87 11.01
C ARG A 198 1.56 -19.20 10.10
N ALA A 199 2.49 -18.40 10.65
CA ALA A 199 3.45 -17.66 9.86
C ALA A 199 4.57 -18.58 9.35
N ASP A 200 4.80 -18.54 8.04
CA ASP A 200 5.94 -19.17 7.39
C ASP A 200 7.13 -18.20 7.38
N LEU A 201 8.09 -18.41 8.27
CA LEU A 201 9.25 -17.54 8.45
C LEU A 201 10.11 -17.43 7.18
N THR A 202 10.05 -18.41 6.29
CA THR A 202 10.82 -18.41 5.04
C THR A 202 10.30 -17.36 4.04
N LYS A 203 9.09 -16.85 4.24
CA LYS A 203 8.47 -15.81 3.41
C LYS A 203 8.71 -14.39 3.92
N ILE A 204 9.29 -14.24 5.11
CA ILE A 204 9.62 -12.92 5.68
C ILE A 204 10.71 -12.19 4.89
N PRO A 205 11.84 -12.84 4.46
CA PRO A 205 12.82 -12.18 3.63
C PRO A 205 12.17 -11.69 2.33
N ALA A 206 12.37 -10.41 2.03
CA ALA A 206 11.79 -9.80 0.85
C ALA A 206 12.52 -10.26 -0.41
N THR A 207 11.99 -11.29 -1.04
CA THR A 207 12.29 -11.64 -2.43
C THR A 207 11.08 -11.24 -3.25
N SER A 208 11.19 -10.19 -4.05
CA SER A 208 10.06 -9.79 -4.91
C SER A 208 10.13 -10.54 -6.22
N LEU A 209 9.15 -11.40 -6.48
CA LEU A 209 8.99 -12.06 -7.79
C LEU A 209 8.80 -11.06 -8.94
N TRP A 210 8.34 -9.85 -8.62
CA TRP A 210 8.15 -8.77 -9.60
C TRP A 210 9.45 -8.17 -10.12
N THR A 211 10.59 -8.44 -9.46
CA THR A 211 11.91 -7.89 -9.78
C THR A 211 12.98 -8.95 -10.08
N GLU A 212 12.67 -10.24 -9.94
CA GLU A 212 13.63 -11.34 -10.13
C GLU A 212 14.28 -11.38 -11.51
N ASN A 213 13.66 -10.85 -12.53
CA ASN A 213 14.22 -10.79 -13.90
C ASN A 213 15.37 -9.78 -14.07
N GLN A 214 15.74 -9.02 -13.03
CA GLN A 214 16.88 -8.09 -13.09
C GLN A 214 18.17 -8.63 -12.44
N ALA A 215 18.12 -9.73 -11.70
CA ALA A 215 19.26 -10.28 -10.98
C ALA A 215 20.08 -11.29 -11.81
N VAL A 216 19.59 -11.76 -12.94
CA VAL A 216 20.34 -12.64 -13.83
C VAL A 216 20.76 -11.83 -15.05
N GLY A 217 21.98 -11.33 -15.01
CA GLY A 217 22.68 -10.79 -16.17
C GLY A 217 22.81 -11.84 -17.26
N ALA A 218 21.76 -12.04 -18.05
CA ALA A 218 21.88 -12.74 -19.32
C ALA A 218 22.64 -11.81 -20.28
N PRO A 219 23.73 -12.28 -20.91
CA PRO A 219 24.43 -11.46 -21.88
C PRO A 219 23.46 -11.13 -23.03
N THR A 220 23.32 -9.85 -23.28
CA THR A 220 22.62 -9.32 -24.44
C THR A 220 23.20 -9.98 -25.69
N ARG A 221 22.50 -10.92 -26.31
CA ARG A 221 22.86 -11.38 -27.65
C ARG A 221 22.60 -10.24 -28.61
N ILE A 222 23.65 -9.57 -29.00
CA ILE A 222 23.63 -8.70 -30.17
C ILE A 222 23.40 -9.62 -31.36
N VAL A 223 22.23 -9.54 -31.97
CA VAL A 223 21.97 -10.16 -33.27
C VAL A 223 22.56 -9.19 -34.29
N GLU A 224 23.76 -9.50 -34.75
CA GLU A 224 24.29 -8.85 -35.95
C GLU A 224 23.40 -9.26 -37.13
N SER A 225 22.73 -8.29 -37.73
CA SER A 225 22.01 -8.46 -38.99
C SER A 225 23.03 -8.59 -40.12
N ALA A 226 23.00 -9.71 -40.80
CA ALA A 226 23.64 -9.92 -42.09
C ALA A 226 22.85 -9.23 -43.21
#